data_e270f4c7a685dbc677a706dae4564807
#
_entry.id   e270f4c7a685dbc677a706dae4564807
#
_cell.length_a   1.000
_cell.length_b   1.000
_cell.length_c   1.000
_cell.angle_alpha   90.00
_cell.angle_beta   90.00
_cell.angle_gamma   90.00
#
_symmetry.space_group_name_H-M   'P 1'
#
loop_
_entity.id
_entity.type
_entity.pdbx_description
1 polymer ?
#
loop_
_entity_poly.entity_id
_entity_poly.type
_entity_poly.pdbx_seq_one_letter_code
_entity_poly.pdbx_strand_id
1 'polypeptide(L)'
;STVDRMVELCKEGDVFVATMNDGENRFNPTTVAAWNTVLDEVEAAAAKPDALCALVTTGTGKFFSNGLDLGWLSAAFQDPDIADPMAMVADLQRMWARMMSLPVPTIAALNGHAFAGGGMFALAHDHVLMREDRGFWCVNELLLKMRFTPGMQALLSGRLPIQTARKAILTAHRFNGPEALAGGIADSLHDESGLLPAAIELAQTLSPTAHKTLNILKED
;
A
#
# COMPACT_ATOMS: atom_id res chain seq x y z
N SER A 1 22.63 -13.41 -10.71
CA SER A 1 22.20 -13.87 -9.39
C SER A 1 20.91 -13.17 -9.07
N THR A 2 19.80 -13.90 -9.18
CA THR A 2 18.49 -13.48 -8.68
C THR A 2 18.59 -13.42 -7.16
N VAL A 3 18.86 -12.25 -6.63
CA VAL A 3 18.52 -11.94 -5.24
C VAL A 3 16.99 -11.96 -5.23
N ASP A 4 16.39 -12.85 -4.40
CA ASP A 4 14.96 -12.84 -4.12
C ASP A 4 14.60 -11.42 -3.66
N ARG A 5 14.05 -10.63 -4.56
CA ARG A 5 13.63 -9.27 -4.22
C ARG A 5 12.29 -9.38 -3.53
N MET A 6 12.20 -8.91 -2.28
CA MET A 6 10.95 -8.84 -1.51
C MET A 6 9.85 -8.08 -2.23
N VAL A 7 10.24 -7.14 -3.11
CA VAL A 7 9.36 -6.42 -4.03
C VAL A 7 9.97 -6.52 -5.42
N GLU A 8 9.29 -7.22 -6.31
CA GLU A 8 9.66 -7.33 -7.73
C GLU A 8 9.02 -6.19 -8.49
N LEU A 9 9.81 -5.47 -9.32
CA LEU A 9 9.32 -4.41 -10.18
C LEU A 9 9.46 -4.82 -11.64
N CYS A 10 8.33 -4.87 -12.34
CA CYS A 10 8.30 -5.07 -13.80
C CYS A 10 7.65 -3.86 -14.46
N LYS A 11 7.82 -3.74 -15.78
CA LYS A 11 7.17 -2.69 -16.56
C LYS A 11 6.38 -3.31 -17.72
N GLU A 12 5.09 -2.96 -17.78
CA GLU A 12 4.16 -3.35 -18.84
C GLU A 12 3.68 -2.09 -19.58
N GLY A 13 4.31 -1.78 -20.73
CA GLY A 13 4.06 -0.53 -21.43
C GLY A 13 4.45 0.68 -20.56
N ASP A 14 3.48 1.51 -20.21
CA ASP A 14 3.65 2.70 -19.37
C ASP A 14 3.40 2.44 -17.88
N VAL A 15 3.08 1.20 -17.50
CA VAL A 15 2.74 0.82 -16.13
C VAL A 15 3.89 0.08 -15.48
N PHE A 16 4.31 0.56 -14.33
CA PHE A 16 5.13 -0.20 -13.38
C PHE A 16 4.23 -1.10 -12.54
N VAL A 17 4.59 -2.37 -12.43
CA VAL A 17 3.90 -3.34 -11.57
C VAL A 17 4.88 -3.78 -10.49
N ALA A 18 4.60 -3.37 -9.26
CA ALA A 18 5.35 -3.77 -8.07
C ALA A 18 4.64 -4.92 -7.37
N THR A 19 5.26 -6.08 -7.33
CA THR A 19 4.71 -7.30 -6.72
C THR A 19 5.46 -7.63 -5.44
N MET A 20 4.78 -7.60 -4.31
CA MET A 20 5.30 -8.06 -3.03
C MET A 20 5.30 -9.59 -2.99
N ASN A 21 6.45 -10.20 -2.73
CA ASN A 21 6.64 -11.65 -2.77
C ASN A 21 7.51 -12.12 -1.60
N ASP A 22 7.12 -11.79 -0.39
CA ASP A 22 7.81 -12.19 0.84
C ASP A 22 6.81 -12.72 1.89
N GLY A 23 6.34 -13.95 1.68
CA GLY A 23 5.43 -14.65 2.59
C GLY A 23 4.15 -13.88 2.89
N GLU A 24 4.08 -13.21 4.04
CA GLU A 24 2.94 -12.38 4.43
C GLU A 24 3.12 -10.89 4.05
N ASN A 25 4.16 -10.55 3.30
CA ASN A 25 4.47 -9.19 2.86
C ASN A 25 4.49 -8.19 4.03
N ARG A 26 5.23 -8.53 5.09
CA ARG A 26 5.35 -7.71 6.30
C ARG A 26 6.37 -6.60 6.13
N PHE A 27 6.09 -5.45 6.79
CA PHE A 27 6.99 -4.32 6.80
C PHE A 27 8.03 -4.44 7.92
N ASN A 28 9.30 -4.43 7.54
CA ASN A 28 10.49 -4.31 8.37
C ASN A 28 11.49 -3.37 7.65
N PRO A 29 12.66 -3.05 8.22
CA PRO A 29 13.61 -2.14 7.57
C PRO A 29 14.02 -2.57 6.16
N THR A 30 14.18 -3.88 5.92
CA THR A 30 14.57 -4.40 4.59
C THR A 30 13.46 -4.18 3.55
N THR A 31 12.22 -4.48 3.92
CA THR A 31 11.05 -4.27 3.04
C THR A 31 10.84 -2.78 2.77
N VAL A 32 10.99 -1.91 3.77
CA VAL A 32 10.90 -0.44 3.59
C VAL A 32 11.99 0.07 2.65
N ALA A 33 13.22 -0.43 2.78
CA ALA A 33 14.32 -0.07 1.87
C ALA A 33 14.04 -0.54 0.43
N ALA A 34 13.52 -1.76 0.25
CA ALA A 34 13.11 -2.27 -1.07
C ALA A 34 12.04 -1.39 -1.72
N TRP A 35 11.03 -0.98 -0.95
CA TRP A 35 10.00 -0.05 -1.44
C TRP A 35 10.56 1.32 -1.81
N ASN A 36 11.49 1.89 -1.03
CA ASN A 36 12.12 3.15 -1.39
C ASN A 36 12.87 3.04 -2.73
N THR A 37 13.53 1.90 -3.01
CA THR A 37 14.15 1.65 -4.32
C THR A 37 13.12 1.64 -5.46
N VAL A 38 11.96 1.00 -5.25
CA VAL A 38 10.86 1.01 -6.24
C VAL A 38 10.37 2.44 -6.49
N LEU A 39 10.16 3.22 -5.42
CA LEU A 39 9.71 4.61 -5.55
C LEU A 39 10.74 5.48 -6.29
N ASP A 40 12.05 5.30 -6.01
CA ASP A 40 13.12 6.00 -6.72
C ASP A 40 13.09 5.71 -8.24
N GLU A 41 12.88 4.45 -8.63
CA GLU A 41 12.78 4.06 -10.05
C GLU A 41 11.55 4.68 -10.74
N VAL A 42 10.39 4.69 -10.07
CA VAL A 42 9.15 5.29 -10.59
C VAL A 42 9.28 6.82 -10.70
N GLU A 43 9.80 7.49 -9.67
CA GLU A 43 10.05 8.94 -9.68
C GLU A 43 11.02 9.35 -10.79
N ALA A 44 12.11 8.58 -10.98
CA ALA A 44 13.08 8.82 -12.05
C ALA A 44 12.47 8.63 -13.46
N ALA A 45 11.54 7.70 -13.61
CA ALA A 45 10.81 7.51 -14.86
C ALA A 45 9.84 8.67 -15.12
N ALA A 46 9.10 9.09 -14.10
CA ALA A 46 8.13 10.19 -14.18
C ALA A 46 8.77 11.56 -14.43
N ALA A 47 10.04 11.73 -14.04
CA ALA A 47 10.78 12.98 -14.26
C ALA A 47 11.18 13.23 -15.73
N LYS A 48 11.02 12.23 -16.62
CA LYS A 48 11.36 12.37 -18.03
C LYS A 48 10.32 13.24 -18.74
N PRO A 49 10.73 14.04 -19.76
CA PRO A 49 9.77 14.79 -20.56
C PRO A 49 8.73 13.85 -21.21
N ASP A 50 7.47 14.27 -21.17
CA ASP A 50 6.33 13.54 -21.76
C ASP A 50 6.20 12.09 -21.26
N ALA A 51 6.62 11.84 -20.01
CA ALA A 51 6.54 10.52 -19.43
C ALA A 51 5.08 10.09 -19.26
N LEU A 52 4.73 8.95 -19.87
CA LEU A 52 3.53 8.20 -19.53
C LEU A 52 3.92 7.17 -18.48
N CYS A 53 3.35 7.28 -17.29
CA CYS A 53 3.78 6.46 -16.17
C CYS A 53 2.66 6.27 -15.14
N ALA A 54 2.50 5.07 -14.64
CA ALA A 54 1.63 4.75 -13.50
C ALA A 54 2.23 3.59 -12.71
N LEU A 55 1.82 3.42 -11.46
CA LEU A 55 2.26 2.35 -10.58
C LEU A 55 1.07 1.50 -10.12
N VAL A 56 1.16 0.20 -10.34
CA VAL A 56 0.28 -0.81 -9.74
C VAL A 56 1.06 -1.56 -8.67
N THR A 57 0.46 -1.73 -7.50
CA THR A 57 1.01 -2.52 -6.41
C THR A 57 0.12 -3.73 -6.15
N THR A 58 0.69 -4.92 -6.08
CA THR A 58 -0.01 -6.15 -5.71
C THR A 58 0.87 -7.04 -4.83
N GLY A 59 0.35 -8.17 -4.39
CA GLY A 59 1.11 -9.17 -3.66
C GLY A 59 0.91 -10.56 -4.23
N THR A 60 1.67 -11.53 -3.72
CA THR A 60 1.48 -12.95 -4.00
C THR A 60 0.83 -13.67 -2.81
N GLY A 61 0.22 -14.83 -3.07
CA GLY A 61 -0.29 -15.71 -2.04
C GLY A 61 -1.53 -15.17 -1.31
N LYS A 62 -1.54 -15.33 0.02
CA LYS A 62 -2.71 -15.07 0.87
C LYS A 62 -2.89 -13.60 1.23
N PHE A 63 -1.81 -12.84 1.26
CA PHE A 63 -1.80 -11.47 1.76
C PHE A 63 -1.38 -10.49 0.66
N PHE A 64 -2.09 -9.38 0.59
CA PHE A 64 -1.52 -8.17 0.03
C PHE A 64 -0.38 -7.70 0.96
N SER A 65 -0.70 -7.45 2.24
CA SER A 65 0.28 -7.25 3.31
C SER A 65 -0.35 -7.48 4.67
N ASN A 66 0.36 -8.16 5.58
CA ASN A 66 -0.05 -8.37 6.96
C ASN A 66 0.51 -7.30 7.93
N GLY A 67 0.89 -6.13 7.39
CA GLY A 67 1.34 -4.98 8.18
C GLY A 67 2.76 -5.11 8.73
N LEU A 68 2.99 -4.56 9.92
CA LEU A 68 4.30 -4.58 10.56
C LEU A 68 4.79 -6.00 10.88
N ASP A 69 6.07 -6.25 10.73
CA ASP A 69 6.72 -7.45 11.22
C ASP A 69 6.86 -7.37 12.75
N LEU A 70 5.85 -7.93 13.44
CA LEU A 70 5.82 -7.90 14.90
C LEU A 70 6.93 -8.73 15.54
N GLY A 71 7.46 -9.75 14.83
CA GLY A 71 8.62 -10.52 15.28
C GLY A 71 9.87 -9.67 15.31
N TRP A 72 10.15 -8.97 14.20
CA TRP A 72 11.24 -8.01 14.12
C TRP A 72 11.07 -6.89 15.15
N LEU A 73 9.88 -6.30 15.24
CA LEU A 73 9.58 -5.20 16.17
C LEU A 73 9.83 -5.62 17.63
N SER A 74 9.36 -6.81 18.03
CA SER A 74 9.59 -7.34 19.37
C SER A 74 11.07 -7.56 19.68
N ALA A 75 11.84 -8.10 18.72
CA ALA A 75 13.27 -8.28 18.86
C ALA A 75 14.00 -6.94 19.03
N ALA A 76 13.66 -5.94 18.21
CA ALA A 76 14.26 -4.60 18.28
C ALA A 76 13.94 -3.85 19.58
N PHE A 77 12.75 -4.08 20.18
CA PHE A 77 12.44 -3.52 21.52
C PHE A 77 13.24 -4.19 22.66
N GLN A 78 13.67 -5.44 22.47
CA GLN A 78 14.44 -6.18 23.48
C GLN A 78 15.95 -5.98 23.33
N ASP A 79 16.43 -5.67 22.15
CA ASP A 79 17.83 -5.51 21.82
C ASP A 79 18.06 -4.19 21.06
N PRO A 80 18.54 -3.13 21.75
CA PRO A 80 18.82 -1.82 21.13
C PRO A 80 19.86 -1.86 20.02
N ASP A 81 20.71 -2.89 19.97
CA ASP A 81 21.75 -3.03 18.95
C ASP A 81 21.19 -3.46 17.58
N ILE A 82 19.95 -3.96 17.53
CA ILE A 82 19.31 -4.33 16.27
C ILE A 82 18.94 -3.09 15.45
N ALA A 83 18.10 -2.21 15.97
CA ALA A 83 17.71 -0.90 15.42
C ALA A 83 16.70 -0.23 16.36
N ASP A 84 16.50 1.07 16.18
CA ASP A 84 15.40 1.79 16.84
C ASP A 84 14.04 1.41 16.18
N PRO A 85 13.16 0.70 16.92
CA PRO A 85 11.86 0.30 16.37
C PRO A 85 10.95 1.49 16.02
N MET A 86 11.09 2.62 16.72
CA MET A 86 10.28 3.81 16.44
C MET A 86 10.79 4.56 15.20
N ALA A 87 12.10 4.54 14.93
CA ALA A 87 12.66 5.05 13.69
C ALA A 87 12.15 4.25 12.48
N MET A 88 12.08 2.92 12.59
CA MET A 88 11.49 2.07 11.53
C MET A 88 10.02 2.42 11.25
N VAL A 89 9.21 2.63 12.29
CA VAL A 89 7.80 3.04 12.10
C VAL A 89 7.73 4.42 11.42
N ALA A 90 8.62 5.34 11.76
CA ALA A 90 8.70 6.64 11.11
C ALA A 90 9.13 6.52 9.63
N ASP A 91 10.10 5.66 9.31
CA ASP A 91 10.54 5.40 7.93
C ASP A 91 9.42 4.78 7.09
N LEU A 92 8.67 3.85 7.65
CA LEU A 92 7.48 3.28 7.00
C LEU A 92 6.45 4.36 6.67
N GLN A 93 6.16 5.27 7.60
CA GLN A 93 5.23 6.37 7.35
C GLN A 93 5.76 7.38 6.32
N ARG A 94 7.07 7.63 6.27
CA ARG A 94 7.69 8.44 5.22
C ARG A 94 7.54 7.78 3.85
N MET A 95 7.70 6.46 3.78
CA MET A 95 7.48 5.70 2.54
C MET A 95 6.01 5.78 2.09
N TRP A 96 5.03 5.67 3.01
CA TRP A 96 3.62 5.90 2.66
C TRP A 96 3.37 7.33 2.17
N ALA A 97 3.95 8.33 2.83
CA ALA A 97 3.81 9.73 2.40
C ALA A 97 4.39 9.94 0.99
N ARG A 98 5.55 9.33 0.67
CA ARG A 98 6.09 9.32 -0.70
C ARG A 98 5.13 8.68 -1.70
N MET A 99 4.53 7.53 -1.36
CA MET A 99 3.53 6.88 -2.21
C MET A 99 2.35 7.81 -2.48
N MET A 100 1.83 8.48 -1.46
CA MET A 100 0.71 9.41 -1.57
C MET A 100 1.02 10.64 -2.44
N SER A 101 2.28 11.08 -2.48
CA SER A 101 2.72 12.27 -3.22
C SER A 101 3.42 11.96 -4.54
N LEU A 102 3.47 10.69 -4.97
CA LEU A 102 4.08 10.35 -6.27
C LEU A 102 3.46 11.14 -7.42
N PRO A 103 4.29 11.66 -8.37
CA PRO A 103 3.80 12.38 -9.53
C PRO A 103 3.17 11.50 -10.60
N VAL A 104 2.74 10.29 -10.24
CA VAL A 104 2.10 9.31 -11.11
C VAL A 104 0.84 8.74 -10.45
N PRO A 105 -0.15 8.29 -11.21
CA PRO A 105 -1.28 7.53 -10.66
C PRO A 105 -0.80 6.24 -10.00
N THR A 106 -1.37 5.92 -8.84
CA THR A 106 -1.03 4.73 -8.06
C THR A 106 -2.27 3.89 -7.77
N ILE A 107 -2.20 2.59 -8.01
CA ILE A 107 -3.29 1.64 -7.85
C ILE A 107 -2.86 0.48 -6.96
N ALA A 108 -3.57 0.24 -5.87
CA ALA A 108 -3.42 -0.96 -5.06
C ALA A 108 -4.37 -2.06 -5.55
N ALA A 109 -3.84 -3.18 -5.99
CA ALA A 109 -4.60 -4.38 -6.38
C ALA A 109 -4.52 -5.41 -5.26
N LEU A 110 -5.54 -5.47 -4.39
CA LEU A 110 -5.56 -6.31 -3.19
C LEU A 110 -5.89 -7.75 -3.55
N ASN A 111 -4.85 -8.55 -3.79
CA ASN A 111 -4.94 -9.98 -4.10
C ASN A 111 -5.42 -10.86 -2.93
N GLY A 112 -5.40 -10.33 -1.71
CA GLY A 112 -5.72 -11.03 -0.48
C GLY A 112 -5.87 -10.09 0.71
N HIS A 113 -5.54 -10.58 1.91
CA HIS A 113 -5.69 -9.77 3.12
C HIS A 113 -4.77 -8.55 3.14
N ALA A 114 -5.32 -7.40 3.53
CA ALA A 114 -4.62 -6.16 3.78
C ALA A 114 -4.88 -5.74 5.24
N PHE A 115 -3.97 -6.08 6.15
CA PHE A 115 -4.16 -5.91 7.59
C PHE A 115 -3.21 -4.87 8.19
N ALA A 116 -3.70 -4.14 9.20
CA ALA A 116 -2.92 -3.17 9.96
C ALA A 116 -2.18 -2.18 9.02
N GLY A 117 -0.85 -2.07 9.15
CA GLY A 117 -0.03 -1.27 8.23
C GLY A 117 -0.19 -1.62 6.75
N GLY A 118 -0.57 -2.88 6.41
CA GLY A 118 -0.88 -3.30 5.04
C GLY A 118 -2.18 -2.68 4.52
N GLY A 119 -3.19 -2.57 5.38
CA GLY A 119 -4.43 -1.86 5.06
C GLY A 119 -4.22 -0.35 4.89
N MET A 120 -3.35 0.25 5.69
CA MET A 120 -2.97 1.66 5.56
C MET A 120 -2.13 1.90 4.30
N PHE A 121 -1.22 1.00 3.96
CA PHE A 121 -0.45 1.08 2.73
C PHE A 121 -1.35 1.01 1.48
N ALA A 122 -2.38 0.17 1.49
CA ALA A 122 -3.37 0.17 0.42
C ALA A 122 -4.03 1.55 0.25
N LEU A 123 -4.42 2.21 1.34
CA LEU A 123 -5.01 3.56 1.32
C LEU A 123 -4.02 4.67 0.95
N ALA A 124 -2.72 4.41 0.98
CA ALA A 124 -1.71 5.37 0.51
C ALA A 124 -1.67 5.47 -1.02
N HIS A 125 -2.35 4.60 -1.75
CA HIS A 125 -2.53 4.68 -3.19
C HIS A 125 -3.72 5.58 -3.55
N ASP A 126 -3.78 6.03 -4.82
CA ASP A 126 -4.89 6.85 -5.31
C ASP A 126 -6.17 6.03 -5.48
N HIS A 127 -6.01 4.77 -5.93
CA HIS A 127 -7.11 3.83 -6.16
C HIS A 127 -6.85 2.50 -5.49
N VAL A 128 -7.91 1.85 -5.03
CA VAL A 128 -7.88 0.52 -4.42
C VAL A 128 -8.85 -0.41 -5.14
N LEU A 129 -8.32 -1.42 -5.79
CA LEU A 129 -9.09 -2.53 -6.36
C LEU A 129 -8.94 -3.75 -5.45
N MET A 130 -10.01 -4.51 -5.24
CA MET A 130 -10.00 -5.63 -4.32
C MET A 130 -10.64 -6.88 -4.93
N ARG A 131 -10.21 -8.05 -4.49
CA ARG A 131 -10.91 -9.30 -4.81
C ARG A 131 -12.29 -9.31 -4.17
N GLU A 132 -13.29 -9.75 -4.94
CA GLU A 132 -14.68 -9.87 -4.46
C GLU A 132 -14.88 -11.11 -3.57
N ASP A 133 -14.15 -12.19 -3.86
CA ASP A 133 -14.33 -13.52 -3.30
C ASP A 133 -13.37 -13.85 -2.15
N ARG A 134 -12.30 -13.07 -1.98
CA ARG A 134 -11.23 -13.41 -1.04
C ARG A 134 -10.54 -12.19 -0.44
N GLY A 135 -10.13 -12.35 0.80
CA GLY A 135 -9.39 -11.32 1.54
C GLY A 135 -10.30 -10.42 2.35
N PHE A 136 -9.67 -9.72 3.27
CA PHE A 136 -10.29 -8.69 4.10
C PHE A 136 -9.36 -7.50 4.18
N TRP A 137 -9.93 -6.30 4.18
CA TRP A 137 -9.25 -5.10 4.63
C TRP A 137 -9.58 -4.85 6.11
N CYS A 138 -8.57 -4.52 6.92
CA CYS A 138 -8.76 -4.31 8.36
C CYS A 138 -7.62 -3.49 8.97
N VAL A 139 -7.93 -2.58 9.89
CA VAL A 139 -6.98 -1.97 10.82
C VAL A 139 -7.24 -2.54 12.21
N ASN A 140 -6.41 -3.51 12.62
CA ASN A 140 -6.64 -4.33 13.80
C ASN A 140 -5.76 -3.95 15.01
N GLU A 141 -5.21 -2.74 15.03
CA GLU A 141 -4.38 -2.21 16.12
C GLU A 141 -5.10 -2.21 17.47
N LEU A 142 -6.42 -1.99 17.48
CA LEU A 142 -7.24 -2.11 18.69
C LEU A 142 -7.09 -3.48 19.36
N LEU A 143 -7.13 -4.57 18.58
CA LEU A 143 -6.99 -5.94 19.08
C LEU A 143 -5.56 -6.25 19.52
N LEU A 144 -4.58 -5.59 18.89
CA LEU A 144 -3.16 -5.68 19.23
C LEU A 144 -2.79 -4.78 20.42
N LYS A 145 -3.74 -3.97 20.94
CA LYS A 145 -3.53 -2.96 21.98
C LYS A 145 -2.45 -1.93 21.59
N MET A 146 -2.34 -1.65 20.32
CA MET A 146 -1.42 -0.67 19.75
C MET A 146 -2.14 0.65 19.48
N ARG A 147 -1.41 1.76 19.59
CA ARG A 147 -1.94 3.09 19.28
C ARG A 147 -1.58 3.46 17.84
N PHE A 148 -2.48 4.15 17.16
CA PHE A 148 -2.13 4.84 15.92
C PHE A 148 -1.21 6.03 16.20
N THR A 149 -0.23 6.23 15.36
CA THR A 149 0.51 7.50 15.31
C THR A 149 -0.38 8.59 14.72
N PRO A 150 -0.04 9.88 14.89
CA PRO A 150 -0.78 10.97 14.24
C PRO A 150 -0.88 10.82 12.72
N GLY A 151 0.19 10.34 12.04
CA GLY A 151 0.18 10.11 10.60
C GLY A 151 -0.76 8.98 10.17
N MET A 152 -0.79 7.86 10.90
CA MET A 152 -1.74 6.77 10.66
C MET A 152 -3.19 7.25 10.84
N GLN A 153 -3.45 8.02 11.91
CA GLN A 153 -4.78 8.57 12.17
C GLN A 153 -5.21 9.53 11.06
N ALA A 154 -4.31 10.40 10.61
CA ALA A 154 -4.58 11.36 9.52
C ALA A 154 -4.89 10.62 8.20
N LEU A 155 -4.11 9.59 7.84
CA LEU A 155 -4.35 8.77 6.66
C LEU A 155 -5.74 8.12 6.70
N LEU A 156 -6.10 7.44 7.80
CA LEU A 156 -7.40 6.79 7.94
C LEU A 156 -8.56 7.79 7.89
N SER A 157 -8.42 8.93 8.54
CA SER A 157 -9.47 9.97 8.60
C SER A 157 -9.60 10.74 7.29
N GLY A 158 -8.51 10.89 6.53
CA GLY A 158 -8.51 11.61 5.25
C GLY A 158 -8.96 10.77 4.07
N ARG A 159 -8.73 9.44 4.13
CA ARG A 159 -9.03 8.53 3.01
C ARG A 159 -10.35 7.80 3.12
N LEU A 160 -10.91 7.67 4.33
CA LEU A 160 -12.14 6.90 4.55
C LEU A 160 -13.33 7.81 4.88
N PRO A 161 -14.54 7.47 4.41
CA PRO A 161 -15.76 8.06 4.95
C PRO A 161 -15.79 7.93 6.47
N ILE A 162 -16.26 8.97 7.16
CA ILE A 162 -16.20 9.07 8.63
C ILE A 162 -16.84 7.87 9.35
N GLN A 163 -17.93 7.31 8.81
CA GLN A 163 -18.58 6.14 9.42
C GLN A 163 -17.75 4.88 9.24
N THR A 164 -17.12 4.72 8.08
CA THR A 164 -16.21 3.60 7.78
C THR A 164 -14.96 3.68 8.66
N ALA A 165 -14.33 4.86 8.77
CA ALA A 165 -13.20 5.08 9.66
C ALA A 165 -13.54 4.73 11.11
N ARG A 166 -14.69 5.18 11.62
CA ARG A 166 -15.16 4.84 12.98
C ARG A 166 -15.35 3.35 13.17
N LYS A 167 -16.02 2.67 12.23
CA LYS A 167 -16.23 1.21 12.28
C LYS A 167 -14.88 0.49 12.27
N ALA A 168 -13.98 0.85 11.36
CA ALA A 168 -12.65 0.24 11.26
C ALA A 168 -11.85 0.40 12.56
N ILE A 169 -11.68 1.63 13.04
CA ILE A 169 -10.82 1.98 14.17
C ILE A 169 -11.36 1.44 15.49
N LEU A 170 -12.68 1.60 15.75
CA LEU A 170 -13.26 1.32 17.06
C LEU A 170 -13.72 -0.12 17.23
N THR A 171 -13.77 -0.91 16.17
CA THR A 171 -14.22 -2.31 16.23
C THR A 171 -13.24 -3.31 15.60
N ALA A 172 -12.17 -2.83 14.96
CA ALA A 172 -11.26 -3.66 14.18
C ALA A 172 -12.02 -4.57 13.18
N HIS A 173 -13.10 -4.03 12.58
CA HIS A 173 -13.94 -4.79 11.65
C HIS A 173 -13.14 -5.23 10.43
N ARG A 174 -13.36 -6.48 10.01
CA ARG A 174 -12.77 -7.04 8.80
C ARG A 174 -13.75 -6.87 7.65
N PHE A 175 -13.46 -5.90 6.77
CA PHE A 175 -14.27 -5.63 5.60
C PHE A 175 -13.92 -6.63 4.49
N ASN A 176 -14.89 -7.45 4.06
CA ASN A 176 -14.76 -8.24 2.83
C ASN A 176 -14.92 -7.34 1.59
N GLY A 177 -14.77 -7.88 0.38
CA GLY A 177 -14.86 -7.11 -0.86
C GLY A 177 -16.13 -6.25 -0.96
N PRO A 178 -17.35 -6.83 -0.88
CA PRO A 178 -18.61 -6.07 -0.91
C PRO A 178 -18.71 -4.99 0.18
N GLU A 179 -18.30 -5.29 1.41
CA GLU A 179 -18.30 -4.31 2.51
C GLU A 179 -17.26 -3.20 2.29
N ALA A 180 -16.09 -3.53 1.72
CA ALA A 180 -15.03 -2.56 1.41
C ALA A 180 -15.49 -1.60 0.31
N LEU A 181 -16.16 -2.10 -0.74
CA LEU A 181 -16.75 -1.27 -1.79
C LEU A 181 -17.84 -0.35 -1.24
N ALA A 182 -18.80 -0.91 -0.49
CA ALA A 182 -19.90 -0.14 0.10
C ALA A 182 -19.40 0.89 1.14
N GLY A 183 -18.27 0.60 1.80
CA GLY A 183 -17.62 1.47 2.79
C GLY A 183 -16.67 2.52 2.20
N GLY A 184 -16.46 2.54 0.88
CA GLY A 184 -15.51 3.46 0.24
C GLY A 184 -14.04 3.18 0.58
N ILE A 185 -13.71 1.91 0.87
CA ILE A 185 -12.34 1.42 1.03
C ILE A 185 -11.78 0.98 -0.32
N ALA A 186 -12.60 0.28 -1.11
CA ALA A 186 -12.27 -0.15 -2.46
C ALA A 186 -13.11 0.62 -3.50
N ASP A 187 -12.52 0.91 -4.65
CA ASP A 187 -13.17 1.58 -5.78
C ASP A 187 -13.91 0.58 -6.68
N SER A 188 -13.37 -0.65 -6.81
CA SER A 188 -14.00 -1.71 -7.58
C SER A 188 -13.60 -3.11 -7.08
N LEU A 189 -14.42 -4.10 -7.48
CA LEU A 189 -14.21 -5.52 -7.14
C LEU A 189 -13.98 -6.33 -8.40
N HIS A 190 -13.11 -7.32 -8.30
CA HIS A 190 -12.76 -8.22 -9.38
C HIS A 190 -12.55 -9.64 -8.87
N ASP A 191 -12.74 -10.61 -9.72
CA ASP A 191 -12.33 -12.00 -9.44
C ASP A 191 -10.78 -12.13 -9.43
N GLU A 192 -10.28 -13.31 -9.11
CA GLU A 192 -8.85 -13.57 -9.04
C GLU A 192 -8.11 -13.29 -10.36
N SER A 193 -8.72 -13.67 -11.47
CA SER A 193 -8.13 -13.52 -12.80
C SER A 193 -8.23 -12.10 -13.36
N GLY A 194 -9.24 -11.36 -12.94
CA GLY A 194 -9.54 -10.01 -13.42
C GLY A 194 -8.87 -8.88 -12.64
N LEU A 195 -8.46 -9.12 -11.38
CA LEU A 195 -7.98 -8.05 -10.49
C LEU A 195 -6.75 -7.32 -11.06
N LEU A 196 -5.67 -8.04 -11.34
CA LEU A 196 -4.45 -7.42 -11.83
C LEU A 196 -4.60 -6.83 -13.24
N PRO A 197 -5.24 -7.52 -14.20
CA PRO A 197 -5.56 -6.91 -15.50
C PRO A 197 -6.37 -5.61 -15.39
N ALA A 198 -7.41 -5.56 -14.56
CA ALA A 198 -8.20 -4.35 -14.36
C ALA A 198 -7.39 -3.20 -13.73
N ALA A 199 -6.48 -3.51 -12.79
CA ALA A 199 -5.59 -2.51 -12.20
C ALA A 199 -4.62 -1.95 -13.24
N ILE A 200 -4.08 -2.79 -14.13
CA ILE A 200 -3.18 -2.37 -15.22
C ILE A 200 -3.95 -1.52 -16.25
N GLU A 201 -5.16 -1.91 -16.62
CA GLU A 201 -6.03 -1.16 -17.55
C GLU A 201 -6.35 0.23 -17.00
N LEU A 202 -6.73 0.33 -15.71
CA LEU A 202 -6.96 1.61 -15.05
C LEU A 202 -5.67 2.45 -15.02
N ALA A 203 -4.53 1.85 -14.68
CA ALA A 203 -3.24 2.51 -14.67
C ALA A 203 -2.84 3.05 -16.05
N GLN A 204 -3.05 2.28 -17.12
CA GLN A 204 -2.82 2.71 -18.51
C GLN A 204 -3.70 3.89 -18.89
N THR A 205 -4.98 3.86 -18.49
CA THR A 205 -5.94 4.94 -18.75
C THR A 205 -5.51 6.23 -18.05
N LEU A 206 -4.95 6.13 -16.84
CA LEU A 206 -4.55 7.27 -16.02
C LEU A 206 -3.10 7.73 -16.30
N SER A 207 -2.24 6.90 -16.90
CA SER A 207 -0.83 7.21 -17.10
C SER A 207 -0.55 8.56 -17.79
N PRO A 208 -1.43 9.09 -18.70
CA PRO A 208 -1.24 10.43 -19.25
C PRO A 208 -1.37 11.57 -18.24
N THR A 209 -1.89 11.32 -17.04
CA THR A 209 -1.97 12.32 -15.98
C THR A 209 -0.69 12.41 -15.14
N ALA A 210 0.30 11.55 -15.40
CA ALA A 210 1.60 11.60 -14.73
C ALA A 210 2.30 12.92 -15.03
N HIS A 211 2.27 13.83 -14.05
CA HIS A 211 2.81 15.17 -14.20
C HIS A 211 3.07 15.79 -12.84
N LYS A 212 3.97 16.77 -12.79
CA LYS A 212 4.26 17.54 -11.57
C LYS A 212 3.01 18.16 -10.94
N THR A 213 2.02 18.55 -11.74
CA THR A 213 0.73 19.07 -11.23
C THR A 213 -0.02 18.02 -10.43
N LEU A 214 0.03 16.74 -10.82
CA LEU A 214 -0.60 15.66 -10.06
C LEU A 214 0.01 15.56 -8.66
N ASN A 215 1.33 15.62 -8.53
CA ASN A 215 2.00 15.66 -7.23
C ASN A 215 1.49 16.83 -6.36
N ILE A 216 1.43 18.04 -6.90
CA ILE A 216 0.92 19.23 -6.19
C ILE A 216 -0.52 19.01 -5.71
N LEU A 217 -1.39 18.50 -6.59
CA LEU A 217 -2.80 18.23 -6.22
C LEU A 217 -2.98 17.14 -5.17
N LYS A 218 -2.00 16.24 -5.05
CA LYS A 218 -2.01 15.20 -4.01
C LYS A 218 -1.49 15.70 -2.66
N GLU A 219 -0.66 16.76 -2.66
CA GLU A 219 -0.11 17.38 -1.46
C GLU A 219 -1.05 18.40 -0.83
N ASP A 220 -1.95 19.04 -1.62
CA ASP A 220 -2.97 20.00 -1.18
C ASP A 220 -4.15 19.29 -0.45
#